data_8231e22d72e87b6e1b0800c41a3132c7
#
_entry.id   8231e22d72e87b6e1b0800c41a3132c7
#
_cell.length_a   1.000
_cell.length_b   1.000
_cell.length_c   1.000
_cell.angle_alpha   90.00
_cell.angle_beta   90.00
_cell.angle_gamma   90.00
#
_symmetry.space_group_name_H-M   'P 1'
#
loop_
_entity.id
_entity.type
_entity.pdbx_description
1 polymer ?
#
loop_
_entity_poly.entity_id
_entity_poly.type
_entity_poly.pdbx_seq_one_letter_code
_entity_poly.pdbx_strand_id
1 'polypeptide(L)'
;LAAHTLPSARSQGGPLTGRVNPPEGAYFTGVVAGDVEQQFVVASDAGYGFVTSLRDMVTKNKAGKALVSVSKGGIAMQPVSIYDLDHEFLAAFTNEGRLLIFPVRDLPVMARGKGIKIINIPPSRLAERVEMMSHVVVFSEVDTLQISSGKRSLSLKIDELEHYRGERARRGLKLPKGFQRVDKVERIRGDE
;
A
#
# COMPACT_ATOMS: atom_id res chain seq x y z
N LEU A 1 -18.78 -2.81 -4.32
CA LEU A 1 -19.78 -3.15 -5.35
C LEU A 1 -19.57 -4.59 -5.79
N ALA A 2 -20.66 -5.35 -5.97
CA ALA A 2 -20.56 -6.69 -6.56
C ALA A 2 -20.35 -6.58 -8.07
N ALA A 3 -19.48 -7.42 -8.65
CA ALA A 3 -19.12 -7.33 -10.07
C ALA A 3 -20.34 -7.43 -11.00
N HIS A 4 -21.33 -8.28 -10.67
CA HIS A 4 -22.55 -8.43 -11.47
C HIS A 4 -23.45 -7.18 -11.52
N THR A 5 -23.23 -6.21 -10.64
CA THR A 5 -23.98 -4.93 -10.64
C THR A 5 -23.33 -3.86 -11.51
N LEU A 6 -22.12 -4.13 -12.03
CA LEU A 6 -21.43 -3.22 -12.94
C LEU A 6 -22.06 -3.26 -14.34
N PRO A 7 -21.91 -2.18 -15.13
CA PRO A 7 -22.31 -2.19 -16.53
C PRO A 7 -21.66 -3.34 -17.30
N SER A 8 -22.34 -3.87 -18.30
CA SER A 8 -21.74 -4.90 -19.16
C SER A 8 -20.51 -4.34 -19.91
N ALA A 9 -19.58 -5.22 -20.30
CA ALA A 9 -18.41 -4.85 -21.06
C ALA A 9 -18.70 -4.18 -22.42
N ARG A 10 -19.93 -4.36 -22.93
CA ARG A 10 -20.41 -3.76 -24.20
C ARG A 10 -21.13 -2.43 -23.98
N SER A 11 -21.35 -2.00 -22.75
CA SER A 11 -21.98 -0.71 -22.46
C SER A 11 -20.96 0.43 -22.49
N GLN A 12 -21.41 1.66 -22.63
CA GLN A 12 -20.57 2.84 -22.54
C GLN A 12 -20.09 3.13 -21.10
N GLY A 13 -20.49 2.30 -20.13
CA GLY A 13 -20.19 2.52 -18.72
C GLY A 13 -21.02 3.66 -18.13
N GLY A 14 -20.57 4.15 -16.99
CA GLY A 14 -21.18 5.26 -16.29
C GLY A 14 -20.28 5.77 -15.17
N PRO A 15 -20.51 7.01 -14.68
CA PRO A 15 -19.70 7.56 -13.61
C PRO A 15 -19.86 6.75 -12.32
N LEU A 16 -18.75 6.48 -11.63
CA LEU A 16 -18.74 5.75 -10.38
C LEU A 16 -19.56 6.48 -9.29
N THR A 17 -19.55 7.81 -9.31
CA THR A 17 -20.35 8.68 -8.43
C THR A 17 -21.85 8.48 -8.56
N GLY A 18 -22.35 7.98 -9.68
CA GLY A 18 -23.75 7.58 -9.82
C GLY A 18 -24.13 6.29 -9.07
N ARG A 19 -23.16 5.53 -8.59
CA ARG A 19 -23.35 4.27 -7.87
C ARG A 19 -23.01 4.32 -6.40
N VAL A 20 -22.17 5.26 -6.01
CA VAL A 20 -21.75 5.53 -4.63
C VAL A 20 -21.92 7.01 -4.33
N ASN A 21 -22.14 7.35 -3.07
CA ASN A 21 -22.31 8.72 -2.62
C ASN A 21 -21.09 9.12 -1.75
N PRO A 22 -19.94 9.42 -2.36
CA PRO A 22 -18.78 9.84 -1.59
C PRO A 22 -19.06 11.17 -0.89
N PRO A 23 -18.47 11.44 0.29
CA PRO A 23 -18.52 12.75 0.92
C PRO A 23 -18.00 13.85 -0.02
N GLU A 24 -18.45 15.08 0.17
CA GLU A 24 -17.96 16.24 -0.58
C GLU A 24 -16.44 16.38 -0.43
N GLY A 25 -15.75 16.64 -1.55
CA GLY A 25 -14.29 16.74 -1.60
C GLY A 25 -13.55 15.41 -1.55
N ALA A 26 -14.24 14.28 -1.46
CA ALA A 26 -13.62 12.97 -1.53
C ALA A 26 -13.16 12.64 -2.96
N TYR A 27 -12.07 11.87 -3.05
CA TYR A 27 -11.55 11.32 -4.31
C TYR A 27 -11.23 9.84 -4.16
N PHE A 28 -11.20 9.13 -5.28
CA PHE A 28 -10.87 7.70 -5.31
C PHE A 28 -9.36 7.53 -5.39
N THR A 29 -8.78 6.84 -4.41
CA THR A 29 -7.32 6.56 -4.35
C THR A 29 -6.94 5.29 -5.06
N GLY A 30 -7.90 4.38 -5.30
CA GLY A 30 -7.65 3.11 -5.97
C GLY A 30 -8.88 2.23 -6.01
N VAL A 31 -8.76 1.13 -6.72
CA VAL A 31 -9.77 0.08 -6.83
C VAL A 31 -9.11 -1.25 -6.52
N VAL A 32 -9.78 -2.08 -5.74
CA VAL A 32 -9.42 -3.48 -5.53
C VAL A 32 -10.57 -4.38 -5.94
N ALA A 33 -10.24 -5.54 -6.46
CA ALA A 33 -11.20 -6.58 -6.82
C ALA A 33 -10.57 -7.95 -6.50
N GLY A 34 -11.38 -8.90 -6.14
CA GLY A 34 -10.94 -10.25 -5.82
C GLY A 34 -12.05 -11.06 -5.16
N ASP A 35 -11.67 -12.22 -4.65
CA ASP A 35 -12.52 -13.02 -3.77
C ASP A 35 -12.73 -12.31 -2.43
N VAL A 36 -13.83 -12.66 -1.74
CA VAL A 36 -14.17 -12.04 -0.43
C VAL A 36 -13.12 -12.31 0.64
N GLU A 37 -12.38 -13.41 0.53
CA GLU A 37 -11.28 -13.78 1.44
C GLU A 37 -9.93 -13.18 1.03
N GLN A 38 -9.82 -12.59 -0.16
CA GLN A 38 -8.59 -11.95 -0.61
C GLN A 38 -8.13 -10.91 0.41
N GLN A 39 -6.88 -11.03 0.84
CA GLN A 39 -6.27 -10.13 1.81
C GLN A 39 -5.52 -8.98 1.14
N PHE A 40 -5.47 -7.86 1.85
CA PHE A 40 -4.80 -6.64 1.41
C PHE A 40 -4.09 -5.97 2.58
N VAL A 41 -2.93 -5.39 2.31
CA VAL A 41 -2.35 -4.37 3.18
C VAL A 41 -3.09 -3.06 2.91
N VAL A 42 -3.60 -2.46 3.96
CA VAL A 42 -4.14 -1.09 3.94
C VAL A 42 -3.31 -0.21 4.86
N ALA A 43 -2.96 0.97 4.38
CA ALA A 43 -2.00 1.83 5.07
C ALA A 43 -2.31 3.31 4.87
N SER A 44 -1.70 4.14 5.70
CA SER A 44 -1.64 5.59 5.54
C SER A 44 -0.21 6.05 5.31
N ASP A 45 -0.06 7.20 4.69
CA ASP A 45 1.23 7.84 4.45
C ASP A 45 1.99 8.25 5.72
N ALA A 46 1.31 8.18 6.88
CA ALA A 46 1.94 8.33 8.19
C ALA A 46 2.79 7.12 8.61
N GLY A 47 2.85 6.05 7.78
CA GLY A 47 3.61 4.86 8.07
C GLY A 47 2.91 3.88 9.01
N TYR A 48 1.59 3.85 9.02
CA TYR A 48 0.76 2.91 9.78
C TYR A 48 -0.11 2.09 8.84
N GLY A 49 -0.41 0.85 9.22
CA GLY A 49 -1.28 -0.01 8.45
C GLY A 49 -1.56 -1.35 9.13
N PHE A 50 -2.32 -2.17 8.44
CA PHE A 50 -2.75 -3.50 8.87
C PHE A 50 -3.17 -4.35 7.68
N VAL A 51 -3.41 -5.63 7.92
CA VAL A 51 -3.98 -6.55 6.93
C VAL A 51 -5.48 -6.62 7.13
N THR A 52 -6.23 -6.61 6.04
CA THR A 52 -7.68 -6.79 6.06
C THR A 52 -8.13 -7.66 4.88
N SER A 53 -9.33 -8.24 4.97
CA SER A 53 -9.93 -9.00 3.86
C SER A 53 -10.87 -8.13 3.03
N LEU A 54 -11.12 -8.52 1.78
CA LEU A 54 -12.10 -7.85 0.94
C LEU A 54 -13.50 -7.88 1.58
N ARG A 55 -13.84 -8.95 2.31
CA ARG A 55 -15.06 -9.06 3.11
C ARG A 55 -15.25 -7.86 4.05
N ASP A 56 -14.19 -7.47 4.76
CA ASP A 56 -14.21 -6.34 5.69
C ASP A 56 -14.22 -4.98 4.98
N MET A 57 -13.84 -4.92 3.73
CA MET A 57 -13.86 -3.71 2.91
C MET A 57 -15.23 -3.42 2.29
N VAL A 58 -16.06 -4.46 2.10
CA VAL A 58 -17.39 -4.33 1.48
C VAL A 58 -18.39 -3.72 2.44
N THR A 59 -19.26 -2.87 1.93
CA THR A 59 -20.42 -2.30 2.65
C THR A 59 -21.62 -2.14 1.71
N LYS A 60 -22.81 -2.27 2.26
CA LYS A 60 -24.08 -1.96 1.56
C LYS A 60 -24.37 -0.45 1.56
N ASN A 61 -23.71 0.31 2.44
CA ASN A 61 -23.88 1.75 2.52
C ASN A 61 -23.24 2.45 1.31
N LYS A 62 -24.01 3.18 0.53
CA LYS A 62 -23.53 3.93 -0.65
C LYS A 62 -22.53 5.05 -0.29
N ALA A 63 -22.60 5.60 0.92
CA ALA A 63 -21.64 6.57 1.42
C ALA A 63 -20.31 5.92 1.85
N GLY A 64 -20.21 4.60 1.79
CA GLY A 64 -19.03 3.85 2.21
C GLY A 64 -18.99 3.56 3.70
N LYS A 65 -17.85 3.09 4.17
CA LYS A 65 -17.52 2.94 5.60
C LYS A 65 -16.07 3.33 5.84
N ALA A 66 -15.78 3.82 7.03
CA ALA A 66 -14.41 4.07 7.45
C ALA A 66 -13.65 2.74 7.61
N LEU A 67 -12.56 2.59 6.88
CA LEU A 67 -11.68 1.42 6.95
C LEU A 67 -10.36 1.81 7.61
N VAL A 68 -9.65 2.77 7.08
CA VAL A 68 -8.35 3.25 7.58
C VAL A 68 -8.53 4.58 8.30
N SER A 69 -8.08 4.64 9.55
CA SER A 69 -8.03 5.89 10.31
C SER A 69 -6.77 6.66 9.92
N VAL A 70 -6.95 7.78 9.25
CA VAL A 70 -5.87 8.64 8.77
C VAL A 70 -5.75 9.87 9.66
N SER A 71 -4.53 10.26 10.01
CA SER A 71 -4.25 11.48 10.77
C SER A 71 -4.64 12.72 9.96
N LYS A 72 -4.95 13.83 10.64
CA LYS A 72 -5.27 15.09 9.98
C LYS A 72 -4.20 15.48 8.95
N GLY A 73 -4.62 15.76 7.72
CA GLY A 73 -3.74 16.09 6.61
C GLY A 73 -3.00 14.89 5.98
N GLY A 74 -3.22 13.67 6.49
CA GLY A 74 -2.67 12.45 5.91
C GLY A 74 -3.55 11.90 4.79
N ILE A 75 -3.03 10.88 4.11
CA ILE A 75 -3.65 10.24 2.96
C ILE A 75 -3.69 8.73 3.19
N ALA A 76 -4.84 8.10 2.90
CA ALA A 76 -4.93 6.65 2.76
C ALA A 76 -4.26 6.23 1.46
N MET A 77 -3.39 5.22 1.54
CA MET A 77 -2.70 4.68 0.36
C MET A 77 -3.60 3.67 -0.37
N GLN A 78 -3.27 3.41 -1.64
CA GLN A 78 -3.94 2.34 -2.37
C GLN A 78 -3.68 1.00 -1.67
N PRO A 79 -4.71 0.17 -1.44
CA PRO A 79 -4.54 -1.16 -0.89
C PRO A 79 -3.66 -2.03 -1.78
N VAL A 80 -2.84 -2.88 -1.17
CA VAL A 80 -1.92 -3.80 -1.87
C VAL A 80 -2.33 -5.23 -1.59
N SER A 81 -2.54 -6.02 -2.65
CA SER A 81 -2.93 -7.43 -2.55
C SER A 81 -1.85 -8.28 -1.88
N ILE A 82 -2.31 -9.21 -1.02
CA ILE A 82 -1.50 -10.26 -0.43
C ILE A 82 -1.97 -11.58 -1.05
N TYR A 83 -1.07 -12.39 -1.58
CA TYR A 83 -1.38 -13.71 -2.13
C TYR A 83 -0.97 -14.83 -1.18
N ASP A 84 0.09 -14.62 -0.40
CA ASP A 84 0.56 -15.55 0.61
C ASP A 84 1.04 -14.79 1.86
N LEU A 85 0.17 -14.72 2.89
CA LEU A 85 0.45 -14.00 4.13
C LEU A 85 1.70 -14.53 4.86
N ASP A 86 1.96 -15.82 4.76
CA ASP A 86 3.04 -16.48 5.52
C ASP A 86 4.41 -16.34 4.84
N HIS A 87 4.47 -16.18 3.53
CA HIS A 87 5.72 -16.22 2.75
C HIS A 87 6.04 -14.91 2.02
N GLU A 88 5.09 -13.97 1.89
CA GLU A 88 5.37 -12.68 1.27
C GLU A 88 5.96 -11.66 2.24
N PHE A 89 6.68 -10.70 1.68
CA PHE A 89 7.31 -9.58 2.38
C PHE A 89 6.62 -8.26 2.01
N LEU A 90 6.67 -7.33 2.95
CA LEU A 90 6.27 -5.95 2.74
C LEU A 90 7.51 -5.08 2.61
N ALA A 91 7.60 -4.33 1.51
CA ALA A 91 8.57 -3.26 1.30
C ALA A 91 7.88 -1.91 1.49
N ALA A 92 8.33 -1.13 2.46
CA ALA A 92 7.86 0.21 2.76
C ALA A 92 8.91 1.25 2.37
N PHE A 93 8.51 2.21 1.54
CA PHE A 93 9.38 3.28 1.06
C PHE A 93 8.94 4.63 1.62
N THR A 94 9.88 5.49 1.97
CA THR A 94 9.60 6.91 2.22
C THR A 94 9.99 7.76 1.01
N ASN A 95 9.37 8.94 0.90
CA ASN A 95 9.74 9.94 -0.13
C ASN A 95 11.17 10.47 0.02
N GLU A 96 11.83 10.18 1.14
CA GLU A 96 13.24 10.49 1.41
C GLU A 96 14.18 9.34 1.01
N GLY A 97 13.68 8.35 0.25
CA GLY A 97 14.46 7.22 -0.25
C GLY A 97 14.93 6.26 0.83
N ARG A 98 14.11 6.01 1.85
CA ARG A 98 14.33 4.92 2.79
C ARG A 98 13.50 3.72 2.43
N LEU A 99 14.05 2.54 2.64
CA LEU A 99 13.41 1.26 2.41
C LEU A 99 13.54 0.40 3.67
N LEU A 100 12.42 -0.18 4.09
CA LEU A 100 12.35 -1.19 5.14
C LEU A 100 11.57 -2.39 4.61
N ILE A 101 12.11 -3.58 4.81
CA ILE A 101 11.48 -4.85 4.41
C ILE A 101 11.30 -5.73 5.64
N PHE A 102 10.11 -6.34 5.77
CA PHE A 102 9.80 -7.30 6.82
C PHE A 102 8.68 -8.25 6.36
N PRO A 103 8.49 -9.42 7.01
CA PRO A 103 7.41 -10.34 6.65
C PRO A 103 6.04 -9.69 6.79
N VAL A 104 5.17 -9.82 5.79
CA VAL A 104 3.85 -9.18 5.82
C VAL A 104 2.99 -9.67 6.99
N ARG A 105 3.20 -10.91 7.46
CA ARG A 105 2.55 -11.51 8.64
C ARG A 105 2.82 -10.78 9.96
N ASP A 106 3.82 -9.90 10.02
CA ASP A 106 4.10 -9.08 11.20
C ASP A 106 3.08 -7.93 11.37
N LEU A 107 2.19 -7.74 10.40
CA LEU A 107 1.05 -6.84 10.52
C LEU A 107 -0.16 -7.58 11.11
N PRO A 108 -0.93 -6.93 12.00
CA PRO A 108 -2.16 -7.52 12.52
C PRO A 108 -3.24 -7.58 11.44
N VAL A 109 -4.08 -8.62 11.52
CA VAL A 109 -5.32 -8.70 10.75
C VAL A 109 -6.42 -7.95 11.49
N MET A 110 -7.00 -6.94 10.89
CA MET A 110 -8.01 -6.06 11.49
C MET A 110 -9.11 -5.73 10.50
N ALA A 111 -10.33 -5.56 11.01
CA ALA A 111 -11.47 -5.14 10.17
C ALA A 111 -11.44 -3.64 9.84
N ARG A 112 -10.84 -2.81 10.70
CA ARG A 112 -10.72 -1.35 10.54
C ARG A 112 -9.79 -0.75 11.59
N GLY A 113 -9.31 0.45 11.37
CA GLY A 113 -8.56 1.23 12.35
C GLY A 113 -7.35 1.95 11.76
N LYS A 114 -6.45 2.38 12.63
CA LYS A 114 -5.18 2.98 12.24
C LYS A 114 -4.13 1.92 11.89
N GLY A 115 -4.25 0.74 12.46
CA GLY A 115 -3.21 -0.28 12.41
C GLY A 115 -2.02 0.03 13.32
N ILE A 116 -0.91 -0.60 13.03
CA ILE A 116 0.36 -0.44 13.73
C ILE A 116 1.41 0.21 12.84
N LYS A 117 2.49 0.68 13.44
CA LYS A 117 3.58 1.34 12.71
C LYS A 117 4.27 0.33 11.78
N ILE A 118 4.34 0.67 10.50
CA ILE A 118 5.04 -0.06 9.44
C ILE A 118 6.51 0.38 9.42
N ILE A 119 6.74 1.67 9.20
CA ILE A 119 8.06 2.29 9.14
C ILE A 119 8.12 3.50 10.06
N ASN A 120 9.26 3.75 10.69
CA ASN A 120 9.41 4.89 11.58
C ASN A 120 9.71 6.16 10.80
N ILE A 121 8.80 7.11 10.87
CA ILE A 121 8.97 8.47 10.36
C ILE A 121 9.02 9.39 11.58
N PRO A 122 10.05 10.26 11.73
CA PRO A 122 10.13 11.18 12.84
C PRO A 122 8.87 12.07 12.91
N PRO A 123 8.26 12.23 14.09
CA PRO A 123 7.00 12.97 14.23
C PRO A 123 7.04 14.40 13.70
N SER A 124 8.15 15.13 13.92
CA SER A 124 8.34 16.48 13.39
C SER A 124 8.31 16.51 11.86
N ARG A 125 9.05 15.60 11.22
CA ARG A 125 9.10 15.53 9.75
C ARG A 125 7.76 15.12 9.13
N LEU A 126 7.02 14.25 9.82
CA LEU A 126 5.67 13.87 9.41
C LEU A 126 4.68 15.03 9.56
N ALA A 127 4.75 15.75 10.68
CA ALA A 127 3.88 16.91 10.95
C ALA A 127 4.09 18.04 9.92
N GLU A 128 5.34 18.29 9.54
CA GLU A 128 5.73 19.25 8.50
C GLU A 128 5.52 18.72 7.07
N ARG A 129 5.08 17.48 6.92
CA ARG A 129 4.90 16.79 5.62
C ARG A 129 6.20 16.74 4.77
N VAL A 130 7.35 16.78 5.42
CA VAL A 130 8.67 16.65 4.78
C VAL A 130 8.98 15.18 4.45
N GLU A 131 8.59 14.27 5.36
CA GLU A 131 8.78 12.83 5.16
C GLU A 131 7.50 12.07 5.45
N MET A 132 7.13 11.20 4.51
CA MET A 132 5.95 10.34 4.56
C MET A 132 6.29 8.98 3.95
N MET A 133 5.51 7.96 4.28
CA MET A 133 5.53 6.71 3.53
C MET A 133 4.90 6.96 2.16
N SER A 134 5.68 6.72 1.10
CA SER A 134 5.27 7.04 -0.28
C SER A 134 4.80 5.81 -1.07
N HIS A 135 5.40 4.64 -0.81
CA HIS A 135 5.04 3.40 -1.49
C HIS A 135 5.04 2.22 -0.52
N VAL A 136 4.13 1.30 -0.79
CA VAL A 136 4.06 -0.02 -0.15
C VAL A 136 3.92 -1.06 -1.25
N VAL A 137 4.73 -2.09 -1.19
CA VAL A 137 4.69 -3.22 -2.14
C VAL A 137 4.75 -4.52 -1.35
N VAL A 138 3.93 -5.49 -1.72
CA VAL A 138 4.01 -6.87 -1.21
C VAL A 138 4.63 -7.73 -2.30
N PHE A 139 5.62 -8.54 -1.97
CA PHE A 139 6.39 -9.33 -2.92
C PHE A 139 6.88 -10.65 -2.31
N SER A 140 7.19 -11.62 -3.15
CA SER A 140 7.79 -12.91 -2.77
C SER A 140 9.28 -12.94 -3.06
N GLU A 141 9.97 -13.97 -2.61
CA GLU A 141 11.43 -14.11 -2.79
C GLU A 141 11.87 -14.23 -4.25
N VAL A 142 10.99 -14.71 -5.14
CA VAL A 142 11.27 -14.84 -6.57
C VAL A 142 11.11 -13.54 -7.36
N ASP A 143 10.48 -12.53 -6.75
CA ASP A 143 10.19 -11.26 -7.42
C ASP A 143 11.38 -10.31 -7.43
N THR A 144 11.34 -9.39 -8.37
CA THR A 144 12.26 -8.25 -8.46
C THR A 144 11.49 -6.98 -8.17
N LEU A 145 12.02 -6.09 -7.33
CA LEU A 145 11.48 -4.74 -7.16
C LEU A 145 12.20 -3.77 -8.10
N GLN A 146 11.45 -3.16 -8.99
CA GLN A 146 11.94 -2.12 -9.87
C GLN A 146 11.57 -0.74 -9.32
N ILE A 147 12.58 0.05 -8.99
CA ILE A 147 12.45 1.39 -8.38
C ILE A 147 12.83 2.42 -9.42
N SER A 148 11.97 3.40 -9.66
CA SER A 148 12.22 4.50 -10.59
C SER A 148 12.39 5.83 -9.84
N SER A 149 13.35 6.63 -10.29
CA SER A 149 13.63 7.97 -9.78
C SER A 149 14.06 8.88 -10.94
N GLY A 150 13.16 9.71 -11.42
CA GLY A 150 13.33 10.48 -12.66
C GLY A 150 13.59 9.56 -13.85
N LYS A 151 14.73 9.73 -14.49
CA LYS A 151 15.15 8.87 -15.62
C LYS A 151 15.95 7.63 -15.20
N ARG A 152 16.15 7.42 -13.91
CA ARG A 152 16.94 6.30 -13.36
C ARG A 152 16.03 5.16 -12.97
N SER A 153 16.50 3.94 -13.16
CA SER A 153 15.85 2.71 -12.70
C SER A 153 16.86 1.86 -11.93
N LEU A 154 16.39 1.24 -10.87
CA LEU A 154 17.15 0.31 -10.03
C LEU A 154 16.28 -0.93 -9.86
N SER A 155 16.84 -2.08 -10.22
CA SER A 155 16.19 -3.38 -10.00
C SER A 155 16.89 -4.07 -8.82
N LEU A 156 16.13 -4.47 -7.82
CA LEU A 156 16.63 -5.16 -6.64
C LEU A 156 16.01 -6.56 -6.59
N LYS A 157 16.85 -7.58 -6.63
CA LYS A 157 16.50 -8.98 -6.38
C LYS A 157 16.63 -9.32 -4.89
N ILE A 158 16.21 -10.51 -4.51
CA ILE A 158 16.16 -10.95 -3.12
C ILE A 158 17.49 -10.75 -2.37
N ASP A 159 18.61 -11.09 -2.97
CA ASP A 159 19.94 -10.94 -2.35
C ASP A 159 20.29 -9.50 -2.02
N GLU A 160 19.86 -8.56 -2.88
CA GLU A 160 20.07 -7.12 -2.67
C GLU A 160 19.04 -6.54 -1.70
N LEU A 161 17.83 -7.11 -1.68
CA LEU A 161 16.74 -6.74 -0.78
C LEU A 161 17.01 -7.16 0.67
N GLU A 162 17.82 -8.22 0.89
CA GLU A 162 18.25 -8.65 2.22
C GLU A 162 18.90 -7.52 3.03
N HIS A 163 19.65 -6.63 2.37
CA HIS A 163 20.26 -5.47 3.01
C HIS A 163 19.24 -4.54 3.69
N TYR A 164 18.01 -4.50 3.18
CA TYR A 164 16.94 -3.64 3.68
C TYR A 164 15.99 -4.34 4.65
N ARG A 165 16.21 -5.64 4.91
CA ARG A 165 15.42 -6.37 5.91
C ARG A 165 15.69 -5.84 7.32
N GLY A 166 14.63 -5.75 8.11
CA GLY A 166 14.71 -5.32 9.48
C GLY A 166 13.40 -5.54 10.24
N GLU A 167 13.44 -5.28 11.52
CA GLU A 167 12.23 -5.33 12.35
C GLU A 167 11.24 -4.24 11.91
N ARG A 168 9.96 -4.58 11.90
CA ARG A 168 8.87 -3.63 11.68
C ARG A 168 9.03 -2.39 12.57
N ALA A 169 8.58 -1.26 12.10
CA ALA A 169 8.66 0.03 12.80
C ALA A 169 10.08 0.60 12.99
N ARG A 170 11.09 0.01 12.35
CA ARG A 170 12.42 0.64 12.26
C ARG A 170 12.43 1.74 11.20
N ARG A 171 13.52 2.50 11.18
CA ARG A 171 13.70 3.66 10.29
C ARG A 171 13.90 3.28 8.81
N GLY A 172 14.32 2.06 8.53
CA GLY A 172 14.79 1.63 7.23
C GLY A 172 16.13 2.22 6.82
N LEU A 173 16.71 1.69 5.76
CA LEU A 173 18.00 2.11 5.23
C LEU A 173 17.81 2.99 3.98
N LYS A 174 18.80 3.84 3.73
CA LYS A 174 18.78 4.70 2.53
C LYS A 174 19.05 3.88 1.26
N LEU A 175 18.30 4.13 0.23
CA LEU A 175 18.59 3.67 -1.12
C LEU A 175 19.90 4.30 -1.65
N PRO A 176 20.51 3.70 -2.67
CA PRO A 176 21.73 4.25 -3.29
C PRO A 176 21.57 5.70 -3.74
N LYS A 177 22.69 6.39 -3.87
CA LYS A 177 22.71 7.78 -4.35
C LYS A 177 22.00 7.91 -5.70
N GLY A 178 21.06 8.82 -5.77
CA GLY A 178 20.22 9.05 -6.96
C GLY A 178 18.82 8.45 -6.87
N PHE A 179 18.53 7.72 -5.76
CA PHE A 179 17.21 7.15 -5.47
C PHE A 179 16.64 7.67 -4.14
N GLN A 180 17.10 8.86 -3.68
CA GLN A 180 16.53 9.51 -2.49
C GLN A 180 15.07 9.96 -2.70
N ARG A 181 14.67 10.16 -3.95
CA ARG A 181 13.28 10.41 -4.33
C ARG A 181 12.79 9.23 -5.14
N VAL A 182 11.83 8.49 -4.59
CA VAL A 182 11.20 7.36 -5.28
C VAL A 182 9.93 7.86 -5.95
N ASP A 183 9.85 7.76 -7.28
CA ASP A 183 8.69 8.17 -8.05
C ASP A 183 7.74 7.00 -8.29
N LYS A 184 8.27 5.78 -8.47
CA LYS A 184 7.49 4.57 -8.73
C LYS A 184 8.22 3.33 -8.20
N VAL A 185 7.45 2.37 -7.71
CA VAL A 185 7.94 1.02 -7.38
C VAL A 185 7.03 0.01 -8.05
N GLU A 186 7.61 -0.94 -8.75
CA GLU A 186 6.90 -2.02 -9.43
C GLU A 186 7.43 -3.38 -8.97
N ARG A 187 6.52 -4.30 -8.73
CA ARG A 187 6.81 -5.72 -8.55
C ARG A 187 6.89 -6.37 -9.93
N ILE A 188 8.04 -6.87 -10.29
CA ILE A 188 8.23 -7.73 -11.46
C ILE A 188 8.20 -9.16 -10.95
N ARG A 189 7.17 -9.91 -11.33
CA ARG A 189 7.04 -11.31 -10.93
C ARG A 189 8.17 -12.13 -11.53
N GLY A 190 8.82 -12.92 -10.67
CA GLY A 190 9.75 -13.94 -11.10
C GLY A 190 9.00 -15.19 -11.57
N ASP A 191 9.61 -15.95 -12.45
CA ASP A 191 9.14 -17.31 -12.77
C ASP A 191 9.48 -18.23 -11.59
N GLU A 192 8.51 -19.07 -11.20
CA GLU A 192 8.70 -20.13 -10.19
C GLU A 192 9.62 -21.24 -10.69
#